data_90cb01de6ea8daaa8c839955b3919fbc
#
_entry.id   90cb01de6ea8daaa8c839955b3919fbc
#
_cell.length_a   1.000
_cell.length_b   1.000
_cell.length_c   1.000
_cell.angle_alpha   90.00
_cell.angle_beta   90.00
_cell.angle_gamma   90.00
#
_symmetry.space_group_name_H-M   'P 1'
#
loop_
_entity.id
_entity.type
_entity.pdbx_description
1 polymer ?
#
loop_
_entity_poly.entity_id
_entity_poly.type
_entity_poly.pdbx_seq_one_letter_code
_entity_poly.pdbx_strand_id
1 'polypeptide(L)' 'MKASELVKLLKKNGCYLVEHGKEHDKWNSDTTGKNFMIPRHGSKEIATGTANRILKDAVLK' A
#
# COMPACT_ATOMS: atom_id res chain seq x y z
N MET A 1 -7.40 -7.17 6.87
CA MET A 1 -6.97 -7.29 5.46
C MET A 1 -5.51 -7.71 5.41
N LYS A 2 -5.18 -8.69 4.60
CA LYS A 2 -3.79 -9.12 4.45
C LYS A 2 -3.02 -8.20 3.52
N ALA A 3 -1.71 -8.08 3.73
CA ALA A 3 -0.86 -7.23 2.90
C ALA A 3 -0.97 -7.56 1.42
N SER A 4 -1.05 -8.84 1.05
CA SER A 4 -1.21 -9.26 -0.34
C SER A 4 -2.50 -8.74 -0.97
N GLU A 5 -3.58 -8.72 -0.20
CA GLU A 5 -4.87 -8.18 -0.66
C GLU A 5 -4.79 -6.68 -0.88
N LEU A 6 -4.15 -5.98 0.06
CA LEU A 6 -3.95 -4.55 -0.04
C LEU A 6 -3.12 -4.19 -1.27
N VAL A 7 -2.03 -4.94 -1.51
CA VAL A 7 -1.17 -4.72 -2.67
C VAL A 7 -1.96 -4.89 -3.98
N LYS A 8 -2.83 -5.89 -4.05
CA LYS A 8 -3.66 -6.09 -5.25
C LYS A 8 -4.55 -4.87 -5.51
N LEU A 9 -5.19 -4.35 -4.45
CA LEU A 9 -6.03 -3.17 -4.56
C LEU A 9 -5.23 -1.94 -4.98
N LEU A 10 -4.04 -1.77 -4.42
CA LEU A 10 -3.17 -0.65 -4.74
C LEU A 10 -2.73 -0.67 -6.20
N LYS A 11 -2.32 -1.83 -6.70
CA LYS A 11 -1.92 -1.98 -8.11
C LYS A 11 -3.09 -1.65 -9.04
N LYS A 12 -4.29 -2.09 -8.67
CA LYS A 12 -5.49 -1.84 -9.45
C LYS A 12 -5.83 -0.33 -9.52
N ASN A 13 -5.39 0.42 -8.52
CA ASN A 13 -5.64 1.86 -8.43
C ASN A 13 -4.45 2.72 -8.85
N GLY A 14 -3.52 2.17 -9.61
CA GLY A 14 -2.40 2.94 -10.16
C GLY A 14 -1.23 3.13 -9.23
N CYS A 15 -1.13 2.33 -8.18
CA CYS A 15 0.00 2.38 -7.26
C CYS A 15 1.10 1.45 -7.73
N TYR A 16 2.33 1.82 -7.44
CA TYR A 16 3.48 1.03 -7.86
C TYR A 16 4.57 1.02 -6.80
N LEU A 17 5.40 -0.03 -6.84
CA LEU A 17 6.53 -0.18 -5.95
C LEU A 17 7.65 0.77 -6.35
N VAL A 18 8.14 1.53 -5.39
CA VAL A 18 9.25 2.46 -5.59
C VAL A 18 10.56 1.86 -5.12
N GLU A 19 10.55 1.25 -3.94
CA GLU A 19 11.76 0.75 -3.31
C GLU A 19 11.46 -0.39 -2.36
N HIS A 20 12.32 -1.42 -2.38
CA HIS A 20 12.26 -2.51 -1.41
C HIS A 20 13.02 -2.12 -0.15
N GLY A 21 12.31 -2.11 0.97
CA GLY A 21 12.92 -1.92 2.27
C GLY A 21 13.26 -3.26 2.92
N LYS A 22 13.79 -3.21 4.13
CA LYS A 22 14.15 -4.41 4.89
C LYS A 22 12.92 -5.19 5.36
N GLU A 23 11.94 -4.50 5.91
CA GLU A 23 10.72 -5.09 6.42
C GLU A 23 9.48 -4.56 5.72
N HIS A 24 9.59 -3.38 5.13
CA HIS A 24 8.50 -2.71 4.44
C HIS A 24 8.98 -2.24 3.08
N ASP A 25 8.09 -2.28 2.11
CA ASP A 25 8.33 -1.74 0.79
C ASP A 25 7.69 -0.37 0.68
N LYS A 26 8.35 0.53 -0.04
CA LYS A 26 7.83 1.86 -0.30
C LYS A 26 7.03 1.86 -1.60
N TRP A 27 5.81 2.32 -1.53
CA TRP A 27 4.90 2.41 -2.67
C TRP A 27 4.52 3.86 -2.92
N ASN A 28 4.17 4.16 -4.15
CA ASN A 28 3.70 5.48 -4.53
C ASN A 28 2.38 5.37 -5.28
N SER A 29 1.51 6.34 -5.07
CA SER A 29 0.26 6.43 -5.82
C SER A 29 0.42 7.41 -6.98
N ASP A 30 0.16 6.93 -8.18
CA ASP A 30 0.18 7.77 -9.39
C ASP A 30 -0.97 8.79 -9.35
N THR A 31 -2.06 8.43 -8.71
CA THR A 31 -3.25 9.29 -8.62
C THR A 31 -3.05 10.48 -7.67
N THR A 32 -2.48 10.24 -6.49
CA THR A 32 -2.34 11.28 -5.46
C THR A 32 -0.93 11.81 -5.31
N GLY A 33 0.06 11.08 -5.81
CA GLY A 33 1.46 11.41 -5.63
C GLY A 33 2.00 11.12 -4.24
N LYS A 34 1.19 10.50 -3.38
CA LYS A 34 1.59 10.19 -2.01
C LYS A 34 2.34 8.87 -1.91
N ASN A 35 3.29 8.80 -0.98
CA ASN A 35 4.04 7.60 -0.67
C ASN A 35 3.49 6.93 0.58
N PHE A 36 3.59 5.61 0.64
CA PHE A 36 3.20 4.86 1.83
C PHE A 36 4.02 3.57 1.92
N MET A 37 4.06 3.01 3.12
CA MET A 37 4.85 1.81 3.40
C MET A 37 3.93 0.61 3.59
N ILE A 38 4.26 -0.49 2.94
CA ILE A 38 3.50 -1.74 3.01
C ILE A 38 4.43 -2.86 3.50
N PRO A 39 3.99 -3.70 4.46
CA PRO A 39 4.81 -4.85 4.89
C PRO A 39 5.15 -5.76 3.70
N ARG A 40 6.39 -6.24 3.66
CA ARG A 40 6.85 -7.11 2.57
C ARG A 40 6.17 -8.47 2.57
N HIS A 41 5.85 -8.98 3.76
CA HIS A 41 5.23 -10.30 3.88
C HIS A 41 3.75 -10.24 3.55
N GLY A 42 3.37 -10.85 2.44
CA GLY A 42 1.99 -10.82 1.95
C GLY A 42 0.97 -11.43 2.90
N SER A 43 1.41 -12.34 3.78
CA SER A 43 0.55 -12.98 4.77
C SER A 43 0.32 -12.13 6.02
N LYS A 44 1.04 -11.02 6.17
CA LYS A 44 0.90 -10.16 7.34
C LYS A 44 -0.47 -9.50 7.37
N GLU A 45 -1.13 -9.56 8.53
CA GLU A 45 -2.41 -8.92 8.74
C GLU A 45 -2.23 -7.41 8.96
N ILE A 46 -2.98 -6.60 8.23
CA ILE A 46 -2.97 -5.15 8.38
C ILE A 46 -4.26 -4.74 9.07
N ALA A 47 -4.14 -3.95 10.13
CA ALA A 47 -5.30 -3.45 10.85
C ALA A 47 -6.22 -2.65 9.90
N THR A 48 -7.52 -2.77 10.11
CA THR A 48 -8.53 -2.11 9.26
C THR A 48 -8.30 -0.60 9.16
N GLY A 49 -8.01 0.06 10.27
CA GLY A 49 -7.74 1.50 10.26
C GLY A 49 -6.53 1.88 9.43
N THR A 50 -5.46 1.09 9.54
CA THR A 50 -4.24 1.30 8.77
C THR A 50 -4.49 1.07 7.28
N ALA A 51 -5.17 -0.02 6.93
CA ALA A 51 -5.52 -0.33 5.54
C ALA A 51 -6.37 0.77 4.92
N ASN A 52 -7.37 1.25 5.65
CA ASN A 52 -8.24 2.33 5.16
C ASN A 52 -7.47 3.62 4.94
N ARG A 53 -6.53 3.93 5.83
CA ARG A 53 -5.69 5.12 5.69
C ARG A 53 -4.82 5.04 4.44
N ILE A 54 -4.21 3.88 4.22
CA ILE A 54 -3.37 3.65 3.04
C ILE A 54 -4.21 3.78 1.77
N LEU A 55 -5.38 3.16 1.74
CA LEU A 55 -6.27 3.24 0.57
C LEU A 55 -6.73 4.67 0.33
N LYS A 56 -7.01 5.42 1.39
CA LYS A 56 -7.37 6.82 1.27
C LYS A 56 -6.25 7.64 0.65
N ASP A 57 -5.02 7.44 1.13
CA ASP A 57 -3.85 8.15 0.61
C ASP A 57 -3.53 7.74 -0.83
N ALA A 58 -3.89 6.53 -1.22
CA ALA A 58 -3.62 6.01 -2.55
C ALA A 58 -4.63 6.47 -3.60
N VAL A 59 -5.87 6.73 -3.22
CA VAL A 59 -6.98 6.96 -4.16
C VAL A 59 -7.58 8.36 -4.03
N LEU A 60 -7.67 8.88 -2.82
CA LEU A 60 -8.33 10.19 -2.56
C LEU A 60 -7.28 11.29 -2.48
N LYS A 61 -7.46 12.29 -3.30
CA LYS A 61 -6.60 13.48 -3.27
C LYS A 61 -6.87 14.33 -2.04
#